data_13600dce6b795d23eb07e6d54b7a5e00
#
_entry.id   13600dce6b795d23eb07e6d54b7a5e00
#
_cell.length_a   1.000
_cell.length_b   1.000
_cell.length_c   1.000
_cell.angle_alpha   90.00
_cell.angle_beta   90.00
_cell.angle_gamma   90.00
#
_symmetry.space_group_name_H-M   'P 1'
#
loop_
_entity.id
_entity.type
_entity.pdbx_description
1 polymer ?
#
loop_
_entity_poly.entity_id
_entity_poly.type
_entity_poly.pdbx_seq_one_letter_code
_entity_poly.pdbx_strand_id
1 'polypeptide(L)'
;DVCSSDLRLPTEAEWEYACKAGRYWNFYMDDKLPAAWQKNQVIAATPKPLSLKVAQTPPNEWGLHDMCGNVEEWCLDWYGPYIDKEQTDPVGYSDGIARVTRGGSHNTPVKYLRSANRMAMLPEDKHAMTGFRVVQAEYPQTAPLSQPKDEYAVSQIKWDWTSQCITEPVFTAPLVYVHEPDAHSGTPFFKHNHQPALTWCDNGDLLAVWFSTNEEKGREMVVLSSRLRAGSREWEKPRMFYQIADRNLTGTALLNDRQGTLYHINGVEAAGHWQNLMMTLRTSTDNGQTWSKPRMIAPEHTRRHQVIAGTSITKEGWFVQACDAGPGGRDGAAVHISKDKGKTWTDPWNGAPLPDFKEGGTGTTIAGIHAGVVQLKDGRLMALGRNNS
;
A
#
# COMPACT_ATOMS: atom_id res chain seq x y z
N ASP A 1 7.23 -13.30 -34.25
CA ASP A 1 6.22 -14.37 -34.39
C ASP A 1 5.64 -14.73 -33.03
N VAL A 2 4.65 -13.96 -32.63
CA VAL A 2 3.97 -14.17 -31.34
C VAL A 2 2.69 -15.00 -31.52
N CYS A 3 2.50 -15.59 -32.65
CA CYS A 3 1.19 -16.08 -33.06
C CYS A 3 0.91 -17.57 -32.79
N SER A 4 1.73 -18.27 -32.01
CA SER A 4 1.46 -19.68 -31.75
C SER A 4 1.84 -20.23 -30.40
N SER A 5 2.12 -19.40 -29.42
CA SER A 5 2.30 -19.92 -28.05
C SER A 5 1.03 -19.71 -27.27
N ASP A 6 0.29 -20.77 -27.01
CA ASP A 6 -0.79 -20.83 -26.03
C ASP A 6 -0.27 -20.63 -24.60
N LEU A 7 0.89 -19.96 -24.47
CA LEU A 7 1.55 -19.68 -23.21
C LEU A 7 1.00 -18.39 -22.61
N ARG A 8 0.52 -18.49 -21.40
CA ARG A 8 0.00 -17.35 -20.62
C ARG A 8 0.31 -17.52 -19.13
N LEU A 9 0.08 -16.50 -18.34
CA LEU A 9 0.02 -16.64 -16.90
C LEU A 9 -1.20 -17.50 -16.52
N PRO A 10 -1.14 -18.26 -15.42
CA PRO A 10 -2.31 -18.94 -14.89
C PRO A 10 -3.33 -17.92 -14.37
N THR A 11 -4.60 -18.28 -14.37
CA THR A 11 -5.57 -17.64 -13.49
C THR A 11 -5.26 -18.00 -12.04
N GLU A 12 -5.80 -17.23 -11.09
CA GLU A 12 -5.63 -17.52 -9.67
C GLU A 12 -6.15 -18.92 -9.32
N ALA A 13 -7.29 -19.32 -9.90
CA ALA A 13 -7.88 -20.63 -9.69
C ALA A 13 -7.03 -21.76 -10.26
N GLU A 14 -6.49 -21.61 -11.47
CA GLU A 14 -5.56 -22.59 -12.07
C GLU A 14 -4.30 -22.73 -11.21
N TRP A 15 -3.76 -21.63 -10.72
CA TRP A 15 -2.58 -21.64 -9.87
C TRP A 15 -2.84 -22.44 -8.58
N GLU A 16 -3.95 -22.13 -7.88
CA GLU A 16 -4.29 -22.81 -6.63
C GLU A 16 -4.61 -24.29 -6.84
N TYR A 17 -5.34 -24.62 -7.90
CA TYR A 17 -5.65 -26.00 -8.28
C TYR A 17 -4.36 -26.79 -8.54
N ALA A 18 -3.44 -26.22 -9.31
CA ALA A 18 -2.14 -26.84 -9.58
C ALA A 18 -1.28 -26.96 -8.32
N CYS A 19 -1.30 -25.95 -7.44
CA CYS A 19 -0.60 -25.99 -6.17
C CYS A 19 -1.08 -27.12 -5.28
N LYS A 20 -2.39 -27.30 -5.16
CA LYS A 20 -3.01 -28.34 -4.33
C LYS A 20 -2.86 -29.74 -4.91
N ALA A 21 -2.73 -29.90 -6.22
CA ALA A 21 -2.58 -31.19 -6.90
C ALA A 21 -3.57 -32.28 -6.42
N GLY A 22 -4.84 -31.89 -6.22
CA GLY A 22 -5.89 -32.78 -5.73
C GLY A 22 -5.92 -33.00 -4.21
N ARG A 23 -5.12 -32.29 -3.44
CA ARG A 23 -5.07 -32.36 -1.97
C ARG A 23 -5.73 -31.16 -1.30
N TYR A 24 -6.13 -31.32 -0.05
CA TYR A 24 -6.73 -30.28 0.78
C TYR A 24 -5.81 -29.77 1.88
N TRP A 25 -4.49 -29.99 1.74
CA TRP A 25 -3.49 -29.55 2.70
C TRP A 25 -3.31 -28.03 2.74
N ASN A 26 -2.83 -27.53 3.86
CA ASN A 26 -2.52 -26.11 4.02
C ASN A 26 -1.40 -25.66 3.10
N PHE A 27 -0.42 -26.53 2.84
CA PHE A 27 0.69 -26.30 1.93
C PHE A 27 0.64 -27.32 0.79
N TYR A 28 1.39 -27.10 -0.26
CA TYR A 28 1.31 -27.93 -1.46
C TYR A 28 1.80 -29.39 -1.30
N MET A 29 2.43 -29.70 -0.15
CA MET A 29 2.96 -31.04 0.11
C MET A 29 2.33 -31.72 1.34
N ASP A 30 1.88 -30.92 2.34
CA ASP A 30 1.41 -31.40 3.64
C ASP A 30 0.72 -30.26 4.40
N ASP A 31 0.13 -30.54 5.54
CA ASP A 31 -0.38 -29.53 6.47
C ASP A 31 0.72 -28.74 7.19
N LYS A 32 1.98 -29.17 7.08
CA LYS A 32 3.15 -28.47 7.60
C LYS A 32 4.28 -28.48 6.58
N LEU A 33 4.96 -27.36 6.42
CA LEU A 33 6.17 -27.33 5.63
C LEU A 33 7.30 -28.10 6.34
N PRO A 34 8.02 -28.97 5.63
CA PRO A 34 9.16 -29.69 6.21
C PRO A 34 10.21 -28.72 6.77
N ALA A 35 10.83 -29.08 7.90
CA ALA A 35 11.84 -28.25 8.56
C ALA A 35 13.04 -27.92 7.65
N ALA A 36 13.44 -28.87 6.79
CA ALA A 36 14.50 -28.65 5.81
C ALA A 36 14.14 -27.56 4.80
N TRP A 37 12.88 -27.44 4.45
CA TRP A 37 12.37 -26.44 3.52
C TRP A 37 12.31 -25.05 4.16
N GLN A 38 11.92 -24.99 5.45
CA GLN A 38 11.86 -23.72 6.19
C GLN A 38 13.23 -23.07 6.37
N LYS A 39 14.32 -23.84 6.32
CA LYS A 39 15.69 -23.30 6.39
C LYS A 39 16.09 -22.41 5.21
N ASN A 40 15.40 -22.56 4.09
CA ASN A 40 15.63 -21.73 2.91
C ASN A 40 14.82 -20.43 2.96
N GLN A 41 13.96 -20.24 3.98
CA GLN A 41 13.20 -19.02 4.19
C GLN A 41 14.07 -18.03 4.97
N VAL A 42 14.63 -17.06 4.26
CA VAL A 42 15.46 -16.00 4.84
C VAL A 42 14.63 -14.75 4.97
N ILE A 43 14.04 -14.55 6.15
CA ILE A 43 13.30 -13.31 6.45
C ILE A 43 14.30 -12.26 6.88
N ALA A 44 14.59 -11.32 6.00
CA ALA A 44 15.50 -10.21 6.25
C ALA A 44 14.79 -8.87 6.13
N ALA A 45 15.16 -7.92 6.99
CA ALA A 45 14.66 -6.55 6.93
C ALA A 45 15.01 -5.84 5.61
N THR A 46 16.06 -6.25 4.97
CA THR A 46 16.44 -5.81 3.62
C THR A 46 16.74 -7.07 2.82
N PRO A 47 15.77 -7.62 2.09
CA PRO A 47 16.00 -8.82 1.32
C PRO A 47 17.04 -8.54 0.24
N LYS A 48 18.04 -9.40 0.20
CA LYS A 48 18.99 -9.40 -0.91
C LYS A 48 18.37 -10.21 -2.05
N PRO A 49 18.54 -9.78 -3.28
CA PRO A 49 18.25 -10.63 -4.42
C PRO A 49 19.06 -11.92 -4.25
N LEU A 50 18.38 -13.03 -4.01
CA LEU A 50 19.02 -14.33 -4.04
C LEU A 50 18.83 -14.88 -5.45
N SER A 51 19.91 -15.34 -6.06
CA SER A 51 19.81 -16.15 -7.26
C SER A 51 19.30 -17.53 -6.84
N LEU A 52 18.00 -17.63 -6.71
CA LEU A 52 17.35 -18.88 -6.34
C LEU A 52 17.25 -19.76 -7.59
N LYS A 53 17.85 -20.94 -7.51
CA LYS A 53 17.63 -21.96 -8.52
C LYS A 53 16.20 -22.46 -8.38
N VAL A 54 15.50 -22.62 -9.50
CA VAL A 54 14.20 -23.29 -9.54
C VAL A 54 14.33 -24.78 -9.20
N ALA A 55 13.22 -25.40 -8.79
CA ALA A 55 13.11 -26.82 -8.51
C ALA A 55 14.05 -27.30 -7.37
N GLN A 56 14.28 -26.46 -6.37
CA GLN A 56 15.07 -26.86 -5.19
C GLN A 56 14.19 -27.44 -4.06
N THR A 57 12.89 -27.26 -4.12
CA THR A 57 11.93 -27.89 -3.21
C THR A 57 11.40 -29.19 -3.83
N PRO A 58 10.99 -30.18 -3.03
CA PRO A 58 10.32 -31.36 -3.57
C PRO A 58 9.08 -30.98 -4.40
N PRO A 59 8.75 -31.72 -5.45
CA PRO A 59 7.55 -31.47 -6.25
C PRO A 59 6.29 -31.89 -5.50
N ASN A 60 5.16 -31.30 -5.85
CA ASN A 60 3.85 -31.85 -5.48
C ASN A 60 3.55 -33.13 -6.30
N GLU A 61 2.37 -33.72 -6.08
CA GLU A 61 1.99 -34.96 -6.74
C GLU A 61 1.85 -34.84 -8.28
N TRP A 62 1.76 -33.61 -8.80
CA TRP A 62 1.76 -33.34 -10.24
C TRP A 62 3.14 -32.95 -10.80
N GLY A 63 4.20 -33.08 -9.98
CA GLY A 63 5.56 -32.77 -10.40
C GLY A 63 5.91 -31.28 -10.39
N LEU A 64 5.08 -30.43 -9.77
CA LEU A 64 5.30 -28.98 -9.71
C LEU A 64 6.13 -28.62 -8.48
N HIS A 65 7.22 -27.90 -8.72
CA HIS A 65 8.15 -27.40 -7.70
C HIS A 65 7.82 -25.98 -7.28
N ASP A 66 8.31 -25.60 -6.11
CA ASP A 66 8.37 -24.21 -5.61
C ASP A 66 7.00 -23.52 -5.51
N MET A 67 5.92 -24.30 -5.29
CA MET A 67 4.57 -23.77 -5.19
C MET A 67 4.30 -22.97 -3.90
N CYS A 68 5.21 -23.03 -2.93
CA CYS A 68 5.15 -22.22 -1.71
C CYS A 68 6.55 -21.68 -1.41
N GLY A 69 6.77 -20.40 -1.59
CA GLY A 69 8.06 -19.73 -1.40
C GLY A 69 8.83 -19.59 -2.71
N ASN A 70 10.15 -19.46 -2.63
CA ASN A 70 11.01 -19.05 -3.72
C ASN A 70 10.72 -17.60 -4.15
N VAL A 71 9.79 -17.38 -5.06
CA VAL A 71 9.29 -16.05 -5.43
C VAL A 71 7.76 -16.05 -5.47
N GLU A 72 7.15 -14.91 -5.24
CA GLU A 72 5.71 -14.73 -5.51
C GLU A 72 5.46 -14.82 -7.00
N GLU A 73 4.35 -15.39 -7.39
CA GLU A 73 4.04 -15.63 -8.78
C GLU A 73 2.81 -14.87 -9.23
N TRP A 74 2.95 -14.10 -10.31
CA TRP A 74 1.86 -13.37 -10.93
C TRP A 74 0.78 -14.29 -11.48
N CYS A 75 -0.47 -13.93 -11.21
CA CYS A 75 -1.65 -14.48 -11.88
C CYS A 75 -2.30 -13.44 -12.81
N LEU A 76 -3.16 -13.92 -13.72
CA LEU A 76 -3.89 -13.06 -14.65
C LEU A 76 -4.91 -12.16 -13.97
N ASP A 77 -5.44 -12.60 -12.83
CA ASP A 77 -6.61 -12.03 -12.20
C ASP A 77 -6.32 -10.65 -11.59
N TRP A 78 -7.25 -9.71 -11.77
CA TRP A 78 -7.33 -8.57 -10.88
C TRP A 78 -7.85 -9.03 -9.52
N TYR A 79 -7.21 -8.54 -8.45
CA TYR A 79 -7.62 -8.89 -7.10
C TYR A 79 -9.00 -8.29 -6.77
N GLY A 80 -9.83 -9.10 -6.15
CA GLY A 80 -11.11 -8.72 -5.58
C GLY A 80 -11.64 -9.79 -4.62
N PRO A 81 -12.69 -9.50 -3.87
CA PRO A 81 -13.30 -10.46 -2.96
C PRO A 81 -13.89 -11.65 -3.75
N TYR A 82 -13.88 -12.82 -3.14
CA TYR A 82 -14.66 -13.92 -3.69
C TYR A 82 -16.15 -13.62 -3.61
N ILE A 83 -16.88 -14.08 -4.60
CA ILE A 83 -18.35 -14.02 -4.59
C ILE A 83 -18.91 -15.35 -4.09
N ASP A 84 -20.03 -15.29 -3.37
CA ASP A 84 -20.74 -16.46 -2.89
C ASP A 84 -21.62 -17.08 -3.99
N LYS A 85 -20.95 -17.55 -5.05
CA LYS A 85 -21.56 -18.24 -6.18
C LYS A 85 -20.59 -19.28 -6.74
N GLU A 86 -21.13 -20.40 -7.19
CA GLU A 86 -20.34 -21.35 -7.97
C GLU A 86 -19.84 -20.70 -9.28
N GLN A 87 -18.59 -20.97 -9.60
CA GLN A 87 -17.93 -20.46 -10.81
C GLN A 87 -17.19 -21.59 -11.49
N THR A 88 -17.23 -21.63 -12.81
CA THR A 88 -16.44 -22.54 -13.64
C THR A 88 -15.33 -21.73 -14.30
N ASP A 89 -14.08 -22.20 -14.18
CA ASP A 89 -12.88 -21.58 -14.73
C ASP A 89 -12.83 -20.05 -14.50
N PRO A 90 -12.90 -19.59 -13.24
CA PRO A 90 -12.97 -18.16 -12.96
C PRO A 90 -11.70 -17.43 -13.39
N VAL A 91 -11.86 -16.21 -13.86
CA VAL A 91 -10.79 -15.32 -14.35
C VAL A 91 -10.67 -14.02 -13.52
N GLY A 92 -11.29 -14.00 -12.33
CA GLY A 92 -11.30 -12.84 -11.46
C GLY A 92 -12.13 -11.67 -12.00
N TYR A 93 -11.73 -10.46 -11.67
CA TYR A 93 -12.41 -9.22 -12.05
C TYR A 93 -11.90 -8.65 -13.37
N SER A 94 -12.77 -7.91 -14.08
CA SER A 94 -12.42 -7.24 -15.35
C SER A 94 -11.42 -6.09 -15.17
N ASP A 95 -11.38 -5.51 -13.97
CA ASP A 95 -10.54 -4.38 -13.61
C ASP A 95 -10.20 -4.41 -12.11
N GLY A 96 -9.17 -3.63 -11.69
CA GLY A 96 -8.76 -3.54 -10.29
C GLY A 96 -7.57 -2.62 -10.11
N ILE A 97 -7.11 -2.50 -8.89
CA ILE A 97 -5.93 -1.69 -8.55
C ILE A 97 -4.66 -2.55 -8.42
N ALA A 98 -4.81 -3.84 -8.21
CA ALA A 98 -3.70 -4.77 -8.03
C ALA A 98 -4.01 -6.12 -8.68
N ARG A 99 -2.97 -6.79 -9.18
CA ARG A 99 -3.04 -8.16 -9.70
C ARG A 99 -2.80 -9.15 -8.57
N VAL A 100 -3.42 -10.31 -8.68
CA VAL A 100 -3.19 -11.42 -7.75
C VAL A 100 -1.75 -11.92 -7.89
N THR A 101 -1.10 -12.15 -6.75
CA THR A 101 0.13 -12.93 -6.63
C THR A 101 -0.10 -14.09 -5.67
N ARG A 102 0.60 -15.20 -5.90
CA ARG A 102 0.43 -16.44 -5.13
C ARG A 102 1.78 -17.02 -4.71
N GLY A 103 1.75 -17.97 -3.77
CA GLY A 103 2.89 -18.78 -3.36
C GLY A 103 3.81 -18.14 -2.31
N GLY A 104 3.91 -16.83 -2.27
CA GLY A 104 4.88 -16.12 -1.45
C GLY A 104 6.32 -16.31 -1.91
N SER A 105 7.24 -15.56 -1.32
CA SER A 105 8.67 -15.61 -1.65
C SER A 105 9.50 -16.28 -0.53
N HIS A 106 10.79 -16.44 -0.76
CA HIS A 106 11.74 -16.90 0.25
C HIS A 106 11.83 -15.95 1.47
N ASN A 107 11.33 -14.74 1.36
CA ASN A 107 11.27 -13.76 2.46
C ASN A 107 9.87 -13.65 3.12
N THR A 108 8.93 -14.45 2.68
CA THR A 108 7.57 -14.46 3.24
C THR A 108 7.49 -15.36 4.47
N PRO A 109 6.96 -14.88 5.62
CA PRO A 109 6.76 -15.72 6.80
C PRO A 109 5.89 -16.95 6.49
N VAL A 110 6.24 -18.10 7.07
CA VAL A 110 5.63 -19.41 6.77
C VAL A 110 4.09 -19.39 6.83
N LYS A 111 3.51 -18.67 7.78
CA LYS A 111 2.05 -18.58 7.93
C LYS A 111 1.32 -18.04 6.68
N TYR A 112 2.03 -17.30 5.81
CA TYR A 112 1.51 -16.74 4.57
C TYR A 112 1.88 -17.54 3.32
N LEU A 113 2.57 -18.68 3.48
CA LEU A 113 2.92 -19.58 2.37
C LEU A 113 1.88 -20.66 2.09
N ARG A 114 0.73 -20.61 2.75
CA ARG A 114 -0.35 -21.59 2.53
C ARG A 114 -0.85 -21.50 1.09
N SER A 115 -1.21 -22.66 0.53
CA SER A 115 -1.72 -22.74 -0.86
C SER A 115 -2.94 -21.85 -1.11
N ALA A 116 -3.77 -21.63 -0.09
CA ALA A 116 -4.94 -20.74 -0.19
C ALA A 116 -4.64 -19.26 0.12
N ASN A 117 -3.39 -18.90 0.46
CA ASN A 117 -3.07 -17.52 0.78
C ASN A 117 -3.13 -16.66 -0.49
N ARG A 118 -3.91 -15.59 -0.44
CA ARG A 118 -4.09 -14.63 -1.54
C ARG A 118 -3.31 -13.38 -1.24
N MET A 119 -2.47 -12.99 -2.17
CA MET A 119 -1.72 -11.74 -2.12
C MET A 119 -2.01 -10.91 -3.37
N ALA A 120 -1.68 -9.66 -3.32
CA ALA A 120 -1.79 -8.80 -4.48
C ALA A 120 -0.62 -7.83 -4.56
N MET A 121 -0.35 -7.33 -5.76
CA MET A 121 0.66 -6.32 -6.00
C MET A 121 0.26 -5.42 -7.16
N LEU A 122 0.78 -4.20 -7.17
CA LEU A 122 0.57 -3.26 -8.27
C LEU A 122 1.20 -3.83 -9.55
N PRO A 123 0.53 -3.72 -10.70
CA PRO A 123 1.05 -4.27 -11.97
C PRO A 123 2.41 -3.72 -12.40
N GLU A 124 2.77 -2.54 -11.91
CA GLU A 124 4.02 -1.85 -12.24
C GLU A 124 5.19 -2.30 -11.35
N ASP A 125 4.92 -3.07 -10.30
CA ASP A 125 5.96 -3.49 -9.35
C ASP A 125 6.97 -4.45 -9.99
N LYS A 126 8.24 -4.21 -9.68
CA LYS A 126 9.39 -4.96 -10.21
C LYS A 126 10.41 -5.14 -9.12
N HIS A 127 10.37 -6.25 -8.42
CA HIS A 127 11.38 -6.57 -7.44
C HIS A 127 11.80 -8.05 -7.48
N ALA A 128 12.92 -8.36 -6.87
CA ALA A 128 13.55 -9.69 -6.94
C ALA A 128 12.76 -10.83 -6.26
N MET A 129 11.70 -10.49 -5.53
CA MET A 129 10.85 -11.46 -4.85
C MET A 129 9.65 -11.90 -5.68
N THR A 130 9.42 -11.31 -6.84
CA THR A 130 8.27 -11.60 -7.70
C THR A 130 8.74 -12.17 -9.02
N GLY A 131 8.11 -13.24 -9.43
CA GLY A 131 8.34 -13.95 -10.69
C GLY A 131 7.01 -14.44 -11.28
N PHE A 132 7.07 -15.48 -12.05
CA PHE A 132 5.89 -16.05 -12.67
C PHE A 132 6.14 -17.51 -13.09
N ARG A 133 5.06 -18.23 -13.30
CA ARG A 133 5.02 -19.49 -14.06
C ARG A 133 4.06 -19.33 -15.22
N VAL A 134 4.24 -20.16 -16.24
CA VAL A 134 3.37 -20.16 -17.42
C VAL A 134 2.55 -21.44 -17.49
N VAL A 135 1.38 -21.33 -18.07
CA VAL A 135 0.55 -22.45 -18.48
C VAL A 135 0.44 -22.46 -20.01
N GLN A 136 0.39 -23.64 -20.60
CA GLN A 136 0.09 -23.83 -22.01
C GLN A 136 -1.35 -24.27 -22.15
N ALA A 137 -2.24 -23.34 -22.39
CA ALA A 137 -3.68 -23.58 -22.52
C ALA A 137 -4.35 -22.37 -23.19
N GLU A 138 -5.50 -22.63 -23.81
CA GLU A 138 -6.39 -21.57 -24.27
C GLU A 138 -6.83 -20.66 -23.11
N TYR A 139 -7.24 -19.45 -23.44
CA TYR A 139 -7.79 -18.53 -22.46
C TYR A 139 -9.17 -19.03 -21.99
N PRO A 140 -9.46 -19.05 -20.68
CA PRO A 140 -10.78 -19.39 -20.21
C PRO A 140 -11.86 -18.50 -20.85
N GLN A 141 -12.97 -19.10 -21.25
CA GLN A 141 -14.08 -18.39 -21.90
C GLN A 141 -15.03 -17.73 -20.90
N THR A 142 -14.79 -17.88 -19.59
CA THR A 142 -15.60 -17.29 -18.53
C THR A 142 -15.49 -15.79 -18.55
N ALA A 143 -16.62 -15.09 -18.48
CA ALA A 143 -16.64 -13.64 -18.41
C ALA A 143 -16.09 -13.18 -17.02
N PRO A 144 -15.21 -12.17 -16.98
CA PRO A 144 -14.72 -11.64 -15.72
C PRO A 144 -15.83 -10.95 -14.94
N LEU A 145 -15.68 -10.90 -13.62
CA LEU A 145 -16.60 -10.21 -12.72
C LEU A 145 -16.47 -8.69 -12.88
N SER A 146 -17.57 -7.99 -12.70
CA SER A 146 -17.55 -6.53 -12.61
C SER A 146 -17.24 -6.08 -11.19
N GLN A 147 -16.44 -5.02 -11.03
CA GLN A 147 -16.23 -4.41 -9.72
C GLN A 147 -17.55 -3.93 -9.11
N PRO A 148 -17.77 -4.14 -7.81
CA PRO A 148 -18.90 -3.57 -7.11
C PRO A 148 -18.90 -2.04 -7.26
N LYS A 149 -20.06 -1.45 -7.56
CA LYS A 149 -20.21 0.01 -7.57
C LYS A 149 -20.28 0.50 -6.13
N ASP A 150 -19.44 1.45 -5.79
CA ASP A 150 -19.59 2.19 -4.53
C ASP A 150 -20.69 3.26 -4.71
N GLU A 151 -21.75 3.15 -3.93
CA GLU A 151 -22.87 4.10 -3.93
C GLU A 151 -22.65 5.31 -3.02
N TYR A 152 -21.46 5.42 -2.45
CA TYR A 152 -21.12 6.50 -1.54
C TYR A 152 -21.10 7.84 -2.25
N ALA A 153 -21.99 8.74 -1.84
CA ALA A 153 -22.12 10.06 -2.42
C ALA A 153 -21.41 11.14 -1.60
N VAL A 154 -20.65 11.99 -2.29
CA VAL A 154 -19.99 13.16 -1.73
C VAL A 154 -20.49 14.40 -2.43
N SER A 155 -20.84 15.46 -1.68
CA SER A 155 -21.23 16.75 -2.25
C SER A 155 -20.11 17.32 -3.10
N GLN A 156 -20.49 17.80 -4.30
CA GLN A 156 -19.55 18.48 -5.21
C GLN A 156 -19.70 20.01 -5.17
N ILE A 157 -20.58 20.52 -4.30
CA ILE A 157 -20.79 21.95 -4.11
C ILE A 157 -19.58 22.52 -3.35
N LYS A 158 -18.94 23.50 -3.92
CA LYS A 158 -17.79 24.17 -3.25
C LYS A 158 -18.26 24.93 -2.01
N TRP A 159 -17.50 24.79 -0.95
CA TRP A 159 -17.72 25.54 0.28
C TRP A 159 -17.20 26.96 0.14
N ASP A 160 -17.99 27.92 0.62
CA ASP A 160 -17.55 29.31 0.68
C ASP A 160 -16.72 29.58 1.93
N TRP A 161 -15.41 29.47 1.80
CA TRP A 161 -14.46 29.75 2.87
C TRP A 161 -14.38 31.23 3.24
N THR A 162 -14.91 32.13 2.43
CA THR A 162 -14.84 33.58 2.66
C THR A 162 -15.94 34.07 3.61
N SER A 163 -17.08 33.38 3.62
CA SER A 163 -18.24 33.74 4.45
C SER A 163 -18.04 33.50 5.95
N GLN A 164 -17.00 32.77 6.34
CA GLN A 164 -16.69 32.43 7.73
C GLN A 164 -15.31 32.91 8.14
N CYS A 165 -15.03 34.18 7.96
CA CYS A 165 -13.78 34.77 8.44
C CYS A 165 -13.80 34.83 9.99
N ILE A 166 -13.36 33.75 10.61
CA ILE A 166 -13.15 33.71 12.07
C ILE A 166 -11.82 34.41 12.33
N THR A 167 -11.85 35.56 12.97
CA THR A 167 -10.67 36.37 13.31
C THR A 167 -9.90 35.83 14.51
N GLU A 168 -10.58 35.06 15.36
CA GLU A 168 -9.99 34.48 16.56
C GLU A 168 -10.04 32.93 16.50
N PRO A 169 -9.04 32.22 17.04
CA PRO A 169 -9.07 30.77 17.12
C PRO A 169 -10.28 30.29 17.94
N VAL A 170 -11.02 29.34 17.38
CA VAL A 170 -12.13 28.69 18.10
C VAL A 170 -11.71 27.28 18.49
N PHE A 171 -11.79 26.99 19.77
CA PHE A 171 -11.53 25.65 20.32
C PHE A 171 -12.85 25.03 20.74
N THR A 172 -13.11 23.82 20.28
CA THR A 172 -14.25 23.01 20.70
C THR A 172 -13.78 21.80 21.51
N ALA A 173 -14.70 21.11 22.16
CA ALA A 173 -14.39 19.80 22.72
C ALA A 173 -13.92 18.85 21.61
N PRO A 174 -12.96 17.95 21.89
CA PRO A 174 -12.52 16.95 20.93
C PRO A 174 -13.68 16.10 20.41
N LEU A 175 -13.71 15.86 19.10
CA LEU A 175 -14.64 14.95 18.47
C LEU A 175 -13.96 13.60 18.23
N VAL A 176 -14.65 12.53 18.61
CA VAL A 176 -14.19 11.17 18.31
C VAL A 176 -14.32 10.95 16.80
N TYR A 177 -13.24 10.58 16.12
CA TYR A 177 -13.26 10.34 14.66
C TYR A 177 -13.09 8.85 14.30
N VAL A 178 -12.55 8.03 15.20
CA VAL A 178 -12.45 6.59 15.00
C VAL A 178 -13.63 5.92 15.68
N HIS A 179 -14.60 5.52 14.89
CA HIS A 179 -15.74 4.73 15.34
C HIS A 179 -15.60 3.30 14.84
N GLU A 180 -16.22 2.35 15.52
CA GLU A 180 -16.36 1.01 14.96
C GLU A 180 -17.36 1.05 13.78
N PRO A 181 -17.04 0.38 12.64
CA PRO A 181 -17.97 0.29 11.55
C PRO A 181 -19.20 -0.54 11.95
N ASP A 182 -20.27 -0.45 11.17
CA ASP A 182 -21.44 -1.30 11.38
C ASP A 182 -21.07 -2.78 11.17
N ALA A 183 -21.58 -3.65 12.03
CA ALA A 183 -21.22 -5.08 12.04
C ALA A 183 -21.44 -5.80 10.69
N HIS A 184 -22.33 -5.28 9.84
CA HIS A 184 -22.65 -5.86 8.54
C HIS A 184 -22.11 -5.04 7.36
N SER A 185 -21.28 -4.01 7.62
CA SER A 185 -20.72 -3.17 6.56
C SER A 185 -19.68 -3.89 5.69
N GLY A 186 -19.14 -5.02 6.15
CA GLY A 186 -18.01 -5.69 5.52
C GLY A 186 -16.68 -4.93 5.64
N THR A 187 -16.65 -3.79 6.33
CA THR A 187 -15.43 -3.01 6.53
C THR A 187 -14.53 -3.70 7.56
N PRO A 188 -13.33 -4.13 7.21
CA PRO A 188 -12.38 -4.69 8.17
C PRO A 188 -12.00 -3.62 9.20
N PHE A 189 -12.03 -3.99 10.46
CA PHE A 189 -11.65 -3.10 11.55
C PHE A 189 -10.89 -3.90 12.61
N PHE A 190 -9.69 -3.47 12.91
CA PHE A 190 -8.79 -4.18 13.81
C PHE A 190 -8.51 -3.37 15.06
N LYS A 191 -7.90 -3.99 16.06
CA LYS A 191 -7.65 -3.39 17.38
C LYS A 191 -6.61 -2.25 17.38
N HIS A 192 -5.71 -2.21 16.39
CA HIS A 192 -4.65 -1.21 16.28
C HIS A 192 -4.97 -0.24 15.14
N ASN A 193 -5.35 0.98 15.50
CA ASN A 193 -5.63 2.08 14.58
C ASN A 193 -4.58 3.17 14.79
N HIS A 194 -3.84 3.52 13.75
CA HIS A 194 -2.66 4.37 13.89
C HIS A 194 -2.40 5.24 12.66
N GLN A 195 -1.57 6.28 12.83
CA GLN A 195 -1.02 7.16 11.81
C GLN A 195 -2.10 7.84 10.94
N PRO A 196 -2.93 8.73 11.53
CA PRO A 196 -3.94 9.44 10.79
C PRO A 196 -3.34 10.51 9.88
N ALA A 197 -3.99 10.71 8.73
CA ALA A 197 -3.80 11.89 7.88
C ALA A 197 -5.14 12.58 7.64
N LEU A 198 -5.12 13.89 7.56
CA LEU A 198 -6.30 14.75 7.47
C LEU A 198 -6.13 15.75 6.34
N THR A 199 -7.20 16.01 5.59
CA THR A 199 -7.23 17.11 4.63
C THR A 199 -8.64 17.70 4.50
N TRP A 200 -8.71 19.00 4.29
CA TRP A 200 -9.95 19.67 3.88
C TRP A 200 -10.22 19.39 2.41
N CYS A 201 -11.48 19.07 2.09
CA CYS A 201 -11.98 19.00 0.73
C CYS A 201 -12.55 20.36 0.30
N ASP A 202 -12.64 20.61 -1.00
CA ASP A 202 -13.14 21.88 -1.52
C ASP A 202 -14.62 22.11 -1.21
N ASN A 203 -15.37 21.05 -0.92
CA ASN A 203 -16.77 21.11 -0.48
C ASN A 203 -16.95 21.39 1.03
N GLY A 204 -15.88 21.67 1.75
CA GLY A 204 -15.89 21.96 3.19
C GLY A 204 -15.88 20.76 4.12
N ASP A 205 -15.88 19.54 3.57
CA ASP A 205 -15.73 18.34 4.38
C ASP A 205 -14.27 18.18 4.85
N LEU A 206 -14.08 17.58 6.01
CA LEU A 206 -12.77 17.13 6.49
C LEU A 206 -12.68 15.60 6.29
N LEU A 207 -11.72 15.16 5.48
CA LEU A 207 -11.44 13.76 5.23
C LEU A 207 -10.29 13.28 6.11
N ALA A 208 -10.52 12.22 6.86
CA ALA A 208 -9.51 11.51 7.64
C ALA A 208 -9.25 10.13 7.04
N VAL A 209 -7.99 9.70 7.05
CA VAL A 209 -7.58 8.33 6.73
C VAL A 209 -6.58 7.85 7.78
N TRP A 210 -6.56 6.56 8.05
CA TRP A 210 -5.61 5.91 8.97
C TRP A 210 -5.51 4.43 8.64
N PHE A 211 -4.44 3.77 9.04
CA PHE A 211 -4.40 2.32 8.92
C PHE A 211 -5.02 1.60 10.13
N SER A 212 -5.63 0.46 9.86
CA SER A 212 -6.18 -0.47 10.85
C SER A 212 -5.57 -1.85 10.63
N THR A 213 -5.09 -2.47 11.71
CA THR A 213 -4.36 -3.74 11.69
C THR A 213 -4.41 -4.42 13.07
N ASN A 214 -4.04 -5.68 13.17
CA ASN A 214 -3.86 -6.33 14.48
C ASN A 214 -2.57 -5.91 15.16
N GLU A 215 -1.52 -5.70 14.38
CA GLU A 215 -0.21 -5.23 14.85
C GLU A 215 0.47 -4.40 13.75
N GLU A 216 1.33 -3.47 14.11
CA GLU A 216 1.96 -2.53 13.17
C GLU A 216 2.73 -3.20 12.03
N LYS A 217 3.19 -4.44 12.23
CA LYS A 217 3.85 -5.27 11.22
C LYS A 217 2.89 -6.19 10.47
N GLY A 218 1.59 -6.08 10.72
CA GLY A 218 0.56 -6.93 10.12
C GLY A 218 0.47 -6.75 8.61
N ARG A 219 0.15 -7.83 7.91
CA ARG A 219 -0.06 -7.84 6.45
C ARG A 219 -1.55 -7.81 6.09
N GLU A 220 -2.43 -7.99 7.06
CA GLU A 220 -3.87 -7.80 6.94
C GLU A 220 -4.27 -6.31 6.97
N MET A 221 -3.30 -5.42 7.03
CA MET A 221 -3.48 -3.99 7.19
C MET A 221 -4.36 -3.40 6.09
N VAL A 222 -5.26 -2.53 6.48
CA VAL A 222 -6.12 -1.75 5.60
C VAL A 222 -6.02 -0.28 5.94
N VAL A 223 -6.22 0.59 4.96
CA VAL A 223 -6.42 2.01 5.22
C VAL A 223 -7.91 2.29 5.21
N LEU A 224 -8.40 2.87 6.29
CA LEU A 224 -9.79 3.27 6.47
C LEU A 224 -9.92 4.78 6.29
N SER A 225 -11.11 5.23 5.98
CA SER A 225 -11.46 6.65 5.94
C SER A 225 -12.70 6.94 6.75
N SER A 226 -12.78 8.14 7.29
CA SER A 226 -13.98 8.75 7.83
C SER A 226 -14.05 10.20 7.37
N ARG A 227 -15.26 10.73 7.33
CA ARG A 227 -15.54 12.08 6.87
C ARG A 227 -16.35 12.84 7.90
N LEU A 228 -15.92 14.04 8.19
CA LEU A 228 -16.74 15.03 8.90
C LEU A 228 -17.35 15.95 7.83
N ARG A 229 -18.65 15.82 7.60
CA ARG A 229 -19.36 16.63 6.62
C ARG A 229 -19.38 18.09 7.02
N ALA A 230 -19.34 18.98 6.06
CA ALA A 230 -19.46 20.42 6.28
C ALA A 230 -20.72 20.73 7.12
N GLY A 231 -20.52 21.41 8.24
CA GLY A 231 -21.61 21.73 9.18
C GLY A 231 -22.02 20.60 10.15
N SER A 232 -21.50 19.39 10.00
CA SER A 232 -21.72 18.30 10.96
C SER A 232 -20.83 18.45 12.20
N ARG A 233 -21.26 17.82 13.30
CA ARG A 233 -20.48 17.65 14.53
C ARG A 233 -20.13 16.20 14.80
N GLU A 234 -20.46 15.30 13.87
CA GLU A 234 -20.20 13.87 13.98
C GLU A 234 -19.46 13.38 12.75
N TRP A 235 -18.41 12.59 12.98
CA TRP A 235 -17.71 11.87 11.96
C TRP A 235 -18.55 10.67 11.48
N GLU A 236 -18.53 10.43 10.19
CA GLU A 236 -19.12 9.21 9.62
C GLU A 236 -18.42 7.97 10.13
N LYS A 237 -19.11 6.84 10.09
CA LYS A 237 -18.48 5.55 10.36
C LYS A 237 -17.41 5.23 9.33
N PRO A 238 -16.35 4.51 9.74
CA PRO A 238 -15.24 4.22 8.85
C PRO A 238 -15.66 3.33 7.69
N ARG A 239 -15.01 3.57 6.55
CA ARG A 239 -15.15 2.83 5.31
C ARG A 239 -13.78 2.35 4.84
N MET A 240 -13.77 1.24 4.08
CA MET A 240 -12.58 0.84 3.36
C MET A 240 -12.16 1.96 2.41
N PHE A 241 -10.89 2.38 2.52
CA PHE A 241 -10.34 3.45 1.69
C PHE A 241 -9.27 2.95 0.73
N TYR A 242 -8.36 2.09 1.22
CA TYR A 242 -7.29 1.54 0.40
C TYR A 242 -6.80 0.21 0.97
N GLN A 243 -6.61 -0.76 0.09
CA GLN A 243 -6.05 -2.05 0.45
C GLN A 243 -5.27 -2.64 -0.74
N ILE A 244 -4.11 -3.19 -0.45
CA ILE A 244 -3.43 -4.17 -1.28
C ILE A 244 -3.36 -5.45 -0.45
N ALA A 245 -3.96 -6.51 -0.96
CA ALA A 245 -4.17 -7.72 -0.16
C ALA A 245 -2.86 -8.35 0.29
N ASP A 246 -2.84 -8.72 1.57
CA ASP A 246 -1.69 -9.34 2.25
C ASP A 246 -0.41 -8.50 2.12
N ARG A 247 -0.56 -7.17 2.30
CA ARG A 247 0.56 -6.20 2.34
C ARG A 247 0.43 -5.28 3.56
N ASN A 248 1.57 -4.93 4.11
CA ASN A 248 1.64 -3.84 5.05
C ASN A 248 1.52 -2.49 4.30
N LEU A 249 0.70 -1.59 4.82
CA LEU A 249 0.38 -0.30 4.21
C LEU A 249 0.78 0.87 5.11
N THR A 250 1.83 0.69 5.90
CA THR A 250 2.29 1.71 6.85
C THR A 250 2.71 2.98 6.14
N GLY A 251 2.28 4.10 6.65
CA GLY A 251 2.57 5.42 6.10
C GLY A 251 1.48 5.90 5.14
N THR A 252 0.70 6.87 5.59
CA THR A 252 -0.35 7.47 4.78
C THR A 252 -0.30 9.00 4.90
N ALA A 253 -0.54 9.70 3.80
CA ALA A 253 -0.66 11.15 3.78
C ALA A 253 -1.77 11.60 2.82
N LEU A 254 -2.46 12.65 3.20
CA LEU A 254 -3.44 13.34 2.38
C LEU A 254 -3.00 14.78 2.12
N LEU A 255 -3.29 15.25 0.93
CA LEU A 255 -2.97 16.60 0.50
C LEU A 255 -4.09 17.14 -0.40
N ASN A 256 -4.47 18.41 -0.22
CA ASN A 256 -5.32 19.16 -1.13
C ASN A 256 -4.50 20.26 -1.79
N ASP A 257 -4.40 20.30 -3.12
CA ASP A 257 -3.70 21.35 -3.85
C ASP A 257 -4.46 22.68 -3.90
N ARG A 258 -5.67 22.70 -3.32
CA ARG A 258 -6.59 23.87 -3.34
C ARG A 258 -6.93 24.34 -4.75
N GLN A 259 -6.75 23.47 -5.74
CA GLN A 259 -7.08 23.69 -7.15
C GLN A 259 -8.05 22.61 -7.67
N GLY A 260 -8.68 21.87 -6.76
CA GLY A 260 -9.67 20.84 -7.06
C GLY A 260 -9.14 19.43 -7.03
N THR A 261 -7.90 19.18 -6.61
CA THR A 261 -7.33 17.84 -6.56
C THR A 261 -6.86 17.47 -5.16
N LEU A 262 -7.35 16.33 -4.69
CA LEU A 262 -6.83 15.65 -3.51
C LEU A 262 -5.80 14.61 -3.95
N TYR A 263 -4.77 14.46 -3.15
CA TYR A 263 -3.70 13.46 -3.33
C TYR A 263 -3.65 12.56 -2.10
N HIS A 264 -3.56 11.27 -2.32
CA HIS A 264 -3.30 10.27 -1.29
C HIS A 264 -1.98 9.59 -1.62
N ILE A 265 -1.03 9.68 -0.70
CA ILE A 265 0.26 9.02 -0.80
C ILE A 265 0.31 7.96 0.29
N ASN A 266 0.70 6.74 -0.06
CA ASN A 266 0.74 5.62 0.88
C ASN A 266 1.91 4.69 0.62
N GLY A 267 2.51 4.18 1.70
CA GLY A 267 3.45 3.08 1.62
C GLY A 267 2.74 1.77 1.30
N VAL A 268 3.35 0.95 0.48
CA VAL A 268 2.91 -0.43 0.21
C VAL A 268 4.12 -1.34 0.38
N GLU A 269 3.98 -2.38 1.19
CA GLU A 269 5.03 -3.36 1.36
C GLU A 269 5.42 -3.98 0.02
N ALA A 270 6.70 -4.00 -0.22
CA ALA A 270 7.31 -4.74 -1.29
C ALA A 270 8.33 -5.71 -0.69
N ALA A 271 8.72 -6.71 -1.43
CA ALA A 271 9.78 -7.63 -1.02
C ALA A 271 9.54 -8.35 0.33
N GLY A 272 8.30 -8.51 0.75
CA GLY A 272 7.92 -9.39 1.85
C GLY A 272 8.24 -8.92 3.27
N HIS A 273 8.58 -7.64 3.46
CA HIS A 273 8.86 -7.09 4.78
C HIS A 273 8.37 -5.64 4.93
N TRP A 274 7.68 -5.33 6.02
CA TRP A 274 7.10 -4.01 6.30
C TRP A 274 8.09 -2.83 6.24
N GLN A 275 9.37 -3.06 6.39
CA GLN A 275 10.42 -2.05 6.29
C GLN A 275 10.90 -1.80 4.84
N ASN A 276 10.32 -2.49 3.86
CA ASN A 276 10.60 -2.29 2.44
C ASN A 276 9.32 -1.79 1.77
N LEU A 277 9.08 -0.51 1.90
CA LEU A 277 7.89 0.13 1.36
C LEU A 277 8.21 0.83 0.04
N MET A 278 7.38 0.65 -0.95
CA MET A 278 7.28 1.53 -2.11
C MET A 278 6.22 2.58 -1.85
N MET A 279 6.39 3.76 -2.42
CA MET A 279 5.43 4.84 -2.32
C MET A 279 4.47 4.82 -3.50
N THR A 280 3.19 4.91 -3.20
CA THR A 280 2.12 5.01 -4.20
C THR A 280 1.39 6.33 -4.06
N LEU A 281 0.86 6.81 -5.18
CA LEU A 281 0.06 8.04 -5.23
C LEU A 281 -1.23 7.78 -5.98
N ARG A 282 -2.34 8.25 -5.42
CA ARG A 282 -3.66 8.33 -6.04
C ARG A 282 -4.17 9.75 -6.00
N THR A 283 -5.06 10.11 -6.91
CA THR A 283 -5.69 11.42 -6.97
C THR A 283 -7.20 11.31 -7.02
N SER A 284 -7.87 12.32 -6.50
CA SER A 284 -9.31 12.52 -6.61
C SER A 284 -9.61 13.94 -7.03
N THR A 285 -10.56 14.12 -7.93
CA THR A 285 -11.04 15.43 -8.40
C THR A 285 -12.51 15.68 -8.04
N ASP A 286 -13.07 14.84 -7.19
CA ASP A 286 -14.46 14.82 -6.77
C ASP A 286 -14.61 14.78 -5.24
N ASN A 287 -13.77 15.56 -4.54
CA ASN A 287 -13.74 15.65 -3.08
C ASN A 287 -13.51 14.30 -2.37
N GLY A 288 -12.82 13.37 -3.00
CA GLY A 288 -12.53 12.05 -2.42
C GLY A 288 -13.68 11.06 -2.52
N GLN A 289 -14.64 11.28 -3.43
CA GLN A 289 -15.69 10.31 -3.74
C GLN A 289 -15.10 9.13 -4.51
N THR A 290 -14.31 9.41 -5.56
CA THR A 290 -13.58 8.40 -6.32
C THR A 290 -12.08 8.72 -6.35
N TRP A 291 -11.28 7.70 -6.58
CA TRP A 291 -9.83 7.80 -6.62
C TRP A 291 -9.26 7.12 -7.85
N SER A 292 -8.24 7.73 -8.43
CA SER A 292 -7.48 7.10 -9.51
C SER A 292 -6.86 5.77 -9.05
N LYS A 293 -6.49 4.92 -10.00
CA LYS A 293 -5.63 3.78 -9.69
C LYS A 293 -4.33 4.28 -9.06
N PRO A 294 -3.76 3.55 -8.08
CA PRO A 294 -2.47 3.90 -7.53
C PRO A 294 -1.39 3.77 -8.60
N ARG A 295 -0.43 4.67 -8.59
CA ARG A 295 0.82 4.56 -9.35
C ARG A 295 2.01 4.63 -8.41
N MET A 296 3.08 3.98 -8.75
CA MET A 296 4.33 4.08 -8.02
C MET A 296 4.99 5.43 -8.29
N ILE A 297 5.41 6.13 -7.23
CA ILE A 297 6.13 7.40 -7.35
C ILE A 297 7.65 7.23 -7.26
N ALA A 298 8.08 6.08 -6.80
CA ALA A 298 9.46 5.63 -6.80
C ALA A 298 9.47 4.15 -7.15
N PRO A 299 9.52 3.77 -8.43
CA PRO A 299 9.48 2.37 -8.86
C PRO A 299 10.70 1.59 -8.40
N GLU A 300 11.80 2.27 -8.06
CA GLU A 300 12.97 1.66 -7.45
C GLU A 300 12.87 1.81 -5.94
N HIS A 301 12.72 0.70 -5.24
CA HIS A 301 12.63 0.63 -3.78
C HIS A 301 13.91 1.14 -3.13
N THR A 302 13.97 2.40 -2.85
CA THR A 302 15.12 2.99 -2.17
C THR A 302 14.95 2.98 -0.67
N ARG A 303 16.05 2.89 0.07
CA ARG A 303 16.05 2.95 1.53
C ARG A 303 15.57 4.29 2.09
N ARG A 304 15.48 5.31 1.26
CA ARG A 304 15.04 6.65 1.63
C ARG A 304 13.56 6.91 1.34
N HIS A 305 12.82 5.90 0.89
CA HIS A 305 11.38 5.91 0.67
C HIS A 305 10.66 4.95 1.62
N GLN A 306 10.94 5.04 2.91
CA GLN A 306 10.28 4.21 3.90
C GLN A 306 8.96 4.84 4.38
N VAL A 307 8.60 4.70 5.61
CA VAL A 307 7.34 5.19 6.15
C VAL A 307 7.15 6.67 5.87
N ILE A 308 6.03 7.04 5.25
CA ILE A 308 5.63 8.43 5.04
C ILE A 308 5.29 9.05 6.39
N ALA A 309 5.82 10.23 6.66
CA ALA A 309 5.51 11.00 7.86
C ALA A 309 4.48 12.10 7.60
N GLY A 310 4.64 12.86 6.54
CA GLY A 310 3.72 13.93 6.20
C GLY A 310 4.05 14.57 4.86
N THR A 311 3.06 15.24 4.29
CA THR A 311 3.22 15.96 3.02
C THR A 311 2.69 17.37 3.17
N SER A 312 3.40 18.35 2.64
CA SER A 312 3.01 19.76 2.63
C SER A 312 3.18 20.36 1.24
N ILE A 313 2.55 21.51 1.01
CA ILE A 313 2.71 22.32 -0.21
C ILE A 313 3.43 23.61 0.15
N THR A 314 4.46 23.96 -0.62
CA THR A 314 5.12 25.26 -0.51
C THR A 314 4.29 26.36 -1.18
N LYS A 315 4.67 27.62 -0.96
CA LYS A 315 4.04 28.78 -1.61
C LYS A 315 4.17 28.74 -3.13
N GLU A 316 5.22 28.12 -3.62
CA GLU A 316 5.50 27.90 -5.05
C GLU A 316 4.66 26.74 -5.64
N GLY A 317 3.88 26.04 -4.81
CA GLY A 317 3.08 24.90 -5.22
C GLY A 317 3.86 23.59 -5.30
N TRP A 318 5.06 23.50 -4.73
CA TRP A 318 5.84 22.27 -4.69
C TRP A 318 5.33 21.36 -3.59
N PHE A 319 5.26 20.08 -3.87
CA PHE A 319 4.97 19.07 -2.84
C PHE A 319 6.28 18.70 -2.15
N VAL A 320 6.23 18.71 -0.82
CA VAL A 320 7.34 18.32 0.04
C VAL A 320 6.87 17.17 0.91
N GLN A 321 7.48 16.00 0.75
CA GLN A 321 7.12 14.80 1.46
C GLN A 321 8.29 14.34 2.33
N ALA A 322 8.06 14.21 3.62
CA ALA A 322 8.99 13.57 4.52
C ALA A 322 8.74 12.06 4.56
N CYS A 323 9.81 11.30 4.52
CA CYS A 323 9.81 9.83 4.67
C CYS A 323 10.92 9.43 5.63
N ASP A 324 10.72 8.35 6.35
CA ASP A 324 11.83 7.75 7.08
C ASP A 324 12.90 7.25 6.10
N ALA A 325 14.16 7.41 6.45
CA ALA A 325 15.29 6.91 5.68
C ALA A 325 15.86 5.66 6.35
N GLY A 326 16.03 4.62 5.55
CA GLY A 326 16.52 3.32 6.03
C GLY A 326 15.51 2.54 6.88
N PRO A 327 15.68 1.22 6.98
CA PRO A 327 14.82 0.37 7.77
C PRO A 327 14.76 0.81 9.24
N GLY A 328 13.56 1.12 9.73
CA GLY A 328 13.36 1.62 11.09
C GLY A 328 13.88 3.03 11.34
N GLY A 329 14.07 3.84 10.28
CA GLY A 329 14.48 5.24 10.39
C GLY A 329 15.92 5.45 10.89
N ARG A 330 16.77 4.45 10.76
CA ARG A 330 18.17 4.54 11.27
C ARG A 330 19.00 5.63 10.62
N ASP A 331 18.64 6.02 9.41
CA ASP A 331 19.35 7.05 8.64
C ASP A 331 18.63 8.42 8.72
N GLY A 332 17.78 8.62 9.76
CA GLY A 332 16.98 9.81 9.94
C GLY A 332 15.74 9.83 9.06
N ALA A 333 15.28 11.02 8.68
CA ALA A 333 14.21 11.20 7.70
C ALA A 333 14.73 11.91 6.46
N ALA A 334 14.24 11.48 5.30
CA ALA A 334 14.50 12.09 4.00
C ALA A 334 13.39 13.06 3.61
N VAL A 335 13.69 13.96 2.70
CA VAL A 335 12.72 14.85 2.08
C VAL A 335 12.70 14.59 0.58
N HIS A 336 11.53 14.32 0.05
CA HIS A 336 11.31 14.21 -1.39
C HIS A 336 10.50 15.41 -1.87
N ILE A 337 10.91 16.00 -3.00
CA ILE A 337 10.30 17.21 -3.55
C ILE A 337 9.76 16.91 -4.94
N SER A 338 8.51 17.29 -5.16
CA SER A 338 7.90 17.31 -6.49
C SER A 338 7.50 18.73 -6.87
N LYS A 339 7.93 19.17 -8.05
CA LYS A 339 7.61 20.49 -8.61
C LYS A 339 6.50 20.43 -9.66
N ASP A 340 5.99 19.26 -9.94
CA ASP A 340 5.05 18.94 -11.01
C ASP A 340 3.80 18.19 -10.52
N LYS A 341 3.37 18.50 -9.28
CA LYS A 341 2.20 17.92 -8.62
C LYS A 341 2.30 16.40 -8.48
N GLY A 342 3.44 15.92 -8.05
CA GLY A 342 3.67 14.51 -7.76
C GLY A 342 3.91 13.62 -8.98
N LYS A 343 4.13 14.17 -10.18
CA LYS A 343 4.49 13.38 -11.37
C LYS A 343 5.90 12.85 -11.27
N THR A 344 6.85 13.71 -10.90
CA THR A 344 8.24 13.34 -10.64
C THR A 344 8.67 13.80 -9.25
N TRP A 345 9.63 13.08 -8.67
CA TRP A 345 10.13 13.34 -7.34
C TRP A 345 11.65 13.35 -7.33
N THR A 346 12.22 14.23 -6.53
CA THR A 346 13.67 14.33 -6.32
C THR A 346 13.98 14.25 -4.84
N ASP A 347 14.98 13.43 -4.49
CA ASP A 347 15.64 13.47 -3.20
C ASP A 347 16.84 14.41 -3.32
N PRO A 348 16.88 15.54 -2.60
CA PRO A 348 18.00 16.47 -2.66
C PRO A 348 19.28 15.94 -2.03
N TRP A 349 19.22 14.78 -1.39
CA TRP A 349 20.41 14.14 -0.84
C TRP A 349 21.36 13.67 -1.96
N ASN A 350 22.59 14.11 -1.87
CA ASN A 350 23.62 13.85 -2.89
C ASN A 350 24.67 12.82 -2.43
N GLY A 351 24.35 11.99 -1.43
CA GLY A 351 25.31 11.02 -0.86
C GLY A 351 26.20 11.59 0.22
N ALA A 352 25.96 12.81 0.68
CA ALA A 352 26.71 13.38 1.79
C ALA A 352 26.61 12.50 3.05
N PRO A 353 27.66 12.45 3.90
CA PRO A 353 27.59 11.78 5.19
C PRO A 353 26.40 12.27 6.02
N LEU A 354 25.81 11.37 6.82
CA LEU A 354 24.77 11.76 7.76
C LEU A 354 25.34 12.80 8.74
N PRO A 355 24.63 13.89 9.02
CA PRO A 355 25.07 14.88 9.97
C PRO A 355 25.09 14.31 11.40
N ASP A 356 25.91 14.90 12.26
CA ASP A 356 25.77 14.68 13.72
C ASP A 356 24.52 15.39 14.20
N PHE A 357 23.51 14.64 14.59
CA PHE A 357 22.19 15.14 14.96
C PHE A 357 22.09 15.71 16.38
N LYS A 358 23.18 15.84 17.13
CA LYS A 358 23.14 16.24 18.56
C LYS A 358 22.66 17.67 18.79
N GLU A 359 22.92 18.57 17.87
CA GLU A 359 22.64 20.01 18.04
C GLU A 359 21.70 20.59 16.97
N GLY A 360 21.04 19.74 16.19
CA GLY A 360 20.31 20.19 15.00
C GLY A 360 21.28 20.60 13.89
N GLY A 361 20.76 21.13 12.79
CA GLY A 361 21.61 21.50 11.67
C GLY A 361 20.85 21.96 10.44
N THR A 362 21.60 22.23 9.37
CA THR A 362 21.08 22.47 8.03
C THR A 362 21.48 21.32 7.12
N GLY A 363 20.59 20.95 6.19
CA GLY A 363 20.89 19.86 5.25
C GLY A 363 19.63 19.22 4.69
N THR A 364 19.82 18.10 4.03
CA THR A 364 18.76 17.39 3.32
C THR A 364 18.29 16.11 4.04
N THR A 365 18.91 15.80 5.18
CA THR A 365 18.52 14.69 6.05
C THR A 365 18.16 15.24 7.42
N ILE A 366 16.99 14.85 7.90
CA ILE A 366 16.41 15.35 9.14
C ILE A 366 16.73 14.37 10.26
N ALA A 367 17.13 14.89 11.43
CA ALA A 367 17.33 14.08 12.63
C ALA A 367 16.01 13.44 13.08
N GLY A 368 16.08 12.17 13.46
CA GLY A 368 14.91 11.41 13.93
C GLY A 368 14.04 10.88 12.81
N ILE A 369 12.91 10.30 13.19
CA ILE A 369 11.94 9.69 12.28
C ILE A 369 10.61 10.45 12.30
N HIS A 370 9.73 10.13 11.35
CA HIS A 370 8.38 10.72 11.23
C HIS A 370 8.41 12.26 11.19
N ALA A 371 9.29 12.80 10.35
CA ALA A 371 9.49 14.23 10.28
C ALA A 371 8.29 14.97 9.71
N GLY A 372 7.92 16.07 10.36
CA GLY A 372 7.06 17.10 9.79
C GLY A 372 7.90 18.17 9.09
N VAL A 373 7.45 18.66 7.95
CA VAL A 373 8.13 19.73 7.19
C VAL A 373 7.15 20.86 6.91
N VAL A 374 7.60 22.10 7.14
CA VAL A 374 6.81 23.31 6.88
C VAL A 374 7.67 24.38 6.22
N GLN A 375 7.08 25.17 5.33
CA GLN A 375 7.75 26.33 4.77
C GLN A 375 7.56 27.55 5.67
N LEU A 376 8.64 28.20 6.02
CA LEU A 376 8.67 29.45 6.78
C LEU A 376 8.28 30.64 5.90
N LYS A 377 8.04 31.81 6.54
CA LYS A 377 7.69 33.04 5.83
C LYS A 377 8.78 33.49 4.85
N ASP A 378 10.05 33.26 5.17
CA ASP A 378 11.22 33.60 4.37
C ASP A 378 11.54 32.60 3.25
N GLY A 379 10.71 31.57 3.09
CA GLY A 379 10.84 30.56 2.03
C GLY A 379 11.69 29.33 2.42
N ARG A 380 12.40 29.36 3.54
CA ARG A 380 13.13 28.20 4.03
C ARG A 380 12.17 27.09 4.48
N LEU A 381 12.61 25.84 4.38
CA LEU A 381 11.92 24.70 4.97
C LEU A 381 12.45 24.46 6.38
N MET A 382 11.56 24.29 7.31
CA MET A 382 11.85 23.84 8.67
C MET A 382 11.32 22.43 8.84
N ALA A 383 12.10 21.54 9.39
CA ALA A 383 11.72 20.16 9.64
C ALA A 383 12.02 19.78 11.09
N LEU A 384 11.12 18.98 11.66
CA LEU A 384 11.25 18.40 13.00
C LEU A 384 10.97 16.91 12.91
N GLY A 385 11.92 16.09 13.34
CA GLY A 385 11.80 14.65 13.45
C GLY A 385 11.58 14.22 14.91
N ARG A 386 10.93 13.08 15.10
CA ARG A 386 10.82 12.44 16.41
C ARG A 386 12.15 11.79 16.78
N ASN A 387 12.70 12.17 17.93
CA ASN A 387 13.87 11.48 18.45
C ASN A 387 13.47 10.08 18.97
N ASN A 388 14.31 9.09 18.64
CA ASN A 388 14.14 7.69 19.05
C ASN A 388 15.17 7.23 20.08
N SER A 389 15.92 8.17 20.66
CA SER A 389 16.90 7.87 21.72
C SER A 389 16.25 7.65 23.08
#